data_432aab832949ac5dbcaed61e1969d4d5
#
_entry.id   432aab832949ac5dbcaed61e1969d4d5
#
_cell.length_a   1.000
_cell.length_b   1.000
_cell.length_c   1.000
_cell.angle_alpha   90.00
_cell.angle_beta   90.00
_cell.angle_gamma   90.00
#
_symmetry.space_group_name_H-M   'P 1'
#
loop_
_entity.id
_entity.type
_entity.pdbx_description
1 polymer ?
#
loop_
_entity_poly.entity_id
_entity_poly.type
_entity_poly.pdbx_seq_one_letter_code
_entity_poly.pdbx_strand_id
1 'polypeptide(L)'
;RMLMNIQSAYRIVVASSKAQFLQKEYVYDSGWSDASASSGVEPAGLPECLTDNGLYYWAVQVRDSQGLESELSQPEMLVTSVGDQWTNKNGIWGSSSQKFVFLRNKLSLDKPVEKVIASVTAASTETTQQYVYQFYVNGQLVGLGPSVKNLSDLYYNTYDITSLLNQGENILGAVCYAEDKQGFLCQITAFYEDGTKEVLCNSGSNPSSWQALDANEIYGYQGKSIASYYHASPENLNGTKFPYGWNQAEFQGTGWKSALSSGSIEEKNQGELTPYPSGNMTRYQQPAASVTRLSDGSYVVDLGKGNYRKHTLNGRFS
;
A
#
# COMPACT_ATOMS: atom_id res chain seq x y z
N ARG A 1 -1.61 44.56 -24.98
CA ARG A 1 -1.31 43.92 -23.67
C ARG A 1 -2.36 42.86 -23.42
N MET A 2 -2.00 41.60 -23.53
CA MET A 2 -2.83 40.51 -23.05
C MET A 2 -2.90 40.66 -21.53
N LEU A 3 -4.07 41.04 -20.99
CA LEU A 3 -4.32 40.98 -19.55
C LEU A 3 -4.31 39.48 -19.19
N MET A 4 -3.27 39.07 -18.46
CA MET A 4 -3.25 37.72 -17.89
C MET A 4 -4.30 37.72 -16.77
N ASN A 5 -5.38 36.95 -16.94
CA ASN A 5 -6.32 36.72 -15.85
C ASN A 5 -5.62 35.90 -14.78
N ILE A 6 -5.48 36.48 -13.58
CA ILE A 6 -4.83 35.85 -12.44
C ILE A 6 -5.94 35.41 -11.49
N GLN A 7 -5.84 34.18 -10.98
CA GLN A 7 -6.72 33.73 -9.91
C GLN A 7 -6.66 34.68 -8.71
N SER A 8 -7.80 35.09 -8.21
CA SER A 8 -7.93 35.91 -7.02
C SER A 8 -8.64 35.19 -5.88
N ALA A 9 -9.47 34.22 -6.16
CA ALA A 9 -10.17 33.44 -5.14
C ALA A 9 -10.42 31.99 -5.62
N TYR A 10 -10.72 31.12 -4.69
CA TYR A 10 -11.18 29.75 -4.94
C TYR A 10 -12.36 29.39 -4.04
N ARG A 11 -13.10 28.37 -4.42
CA ARG A 11 -14.11 27.69 -3.61
C ARG A 11 -13.95 26.19 -3.79
N ILE A 12 -13.93 25.43 -2.69
CA ILE A 12 -13.84 23.98 -2.67
C ILE A 12 -15.14 23.43 -2.12
N VAL A 13 -15.72 22.46 -2.81
CA VAL A 13 -16.90 21.75 -2.37
C VAL A 13 -16.60 20.25 -2.26
N VAL A 14 -17.16 19.59 -1.25
CA VAL A 14 -17.00 18.16 -1.01
C VAL A 14 -18.35 17.52 -0.70
N ALA A 15 -18.63 16.38 -1.32
CA ALA A 15 -19.84 15.58 -1.09
C ALA A 15 -19.45 14.14 -0.70
N SER A 16 -20.29 13.46 0.07
CA SER A 16 -20.05 12.08 0.51
C SER A 16 -20.47 11.00 -0.50
N SER A 17 -21.09 11.40 -1.61
CA SER A 17 -21.40 10.51 -2.73
C SER A 17 -21.52 11.29 -4.03
N LYS A 18 -21.40 10.59 -5.17
CA LYS A 18 -21.60 11.18 -6.49
C LYS A 18 -23.02 11.75 -6.67
N ALA A 19 -24.02 11.04 -6.12
CA ALA A 19 -25.41 11.50 -6.17
C ALA A 19 -25.58 12.84 -5.43
N GLN A 20 -25.06 12.95 -4.22
CA GLN A 20 -25.11 14.19 -3.44
C GLN A 20 -24.33 15.32 -4.11
N PHE A 21 -23.18 15.00 -4.72
CA PHE A 21 -22.41 15.98 -5.48
C PHE A 21 -23.26 16.59 -6.62
N LEU A 22 -23.94 15.76 -7.39
CA LEU A 22 -24.83 16.19 -8.49
C LEU A 22 -26.04 17.00 -8.00
N GLN A 23 -26.54 16.70 -6.80
CA GLN A 23 -27.63 17.42 -6.14
C GLN A 23 -27.16 18.70 -5.43
N LYS A 24 -25.84 18.97 -5.42
CA LYS A 24 -25.19 20.08 -4.69
C LYS A 24 -25.40 20.00 -3.17
N GLU A 25 -25.55 18.78 -2.65
CA GLU A 25 -25.64 18.49 -1.23
C GLU A 25 -24.22 18.24 -0.68
N TYR A 26 -23.53 19.30 -0.32
CA TYR A 26 -22.14 19.23 0.10
C TYR A 26 -22.03 19.01 1.62
N VAL A 27 -21.13 18.11 2.03
CA VAL A 27 -20.71 17.95 3.44
C VAL A 27 -19.74 19.07 3.85
N TYR A 28 -19.08 19.68 2.85
CA TYR A 28 -18.20 20.82 3.02
C TYR A 28 -18.30 21.78 1.83
N ASP A 29 -18.36 23.07 2.12
CA ASP A 29 -18.29 24.16 1.16
C ASP A 29 -17.45 25.29 1.79
N SER A 30 -16.29 25.56 1.24
CA SER A 30 -15.41 26.61 1.77
C SER A 30 -15.98 28.03 1.63
N GLY A 31 -17.03 28.19 0.80
CA GLY A 31 -17.34 29.50 0.27
C GLY A 31 -16.17 30.06 -0.56
N TRP A 32 -16.25 31.32 -0.95
CA TRP A 32 -15.15 31.98 -1.63
C TRP A 32 -14.08 32.40 -0.66
N SER A 33 -12.84 31.95 -0.89
CA SER A 33 -11.65 32.29 -0.13
C SER A 33 -10.70 33.07 -1.03
N ASP A 34 -10.35 34.29 -0.63
CA ASP A 34 -9.43 35.14 -1.38
C ASP A 34 -8.02 34.61 -1.29
N ALA A 35 -7.52 34.09 -2.39
CA ALA A 35 -6.15 33.59 -2.52
C ALA A 35 -5.76 33.40 -3.98
N SER A 36 -4.54 33.74 -4.30
CA SER A 36 -3.90 33.50 -5.60
C SER A 36 -3.16 32.16 -5.65
N ALA A 37 -3.09 31.42 -4.53
CA ALA A 37 -2.43 30.12 -4.46
C ALA A 37 -3.20 29.09 -5.29
N SER A 38 -2.49 28.38 -6.17
CA SER A 38 -3.03 27.30 -7.00
C SER A 38 -2.67 25.90 -6.47
N SER A 39 -1.91 25.82 -5.38
CA SER A 39 -1.49 24.57 -4.74
C SER A 39 -1.15 24.80 -3.27
N GLY A 40 -1.13 23.71 -2.49
CA GLY A 40 -0.80 23.77 -1.06
C GLY A 40 -1.85 24.47 -0.20
N VAL A 41 -3.10 24.48 -0.65
CA VAL A 41 -4.22 25.06 0.07
C VAL A 41 -4.78 24.04 1.04
N GLU A 42 -4.87 24.41 2.31
CA GLU A 42 -5.53 23.64 3.37
C GLU A 42 -6.84 24.36 3.77
N PRO A 43 -8.00 23.92 3.25
CA PRO A 43 -9.26 24.56 3.55
C PRO A 43 -9.61 24.41 5.03
N ALA A 44 -9.84 25.52 5.72
CA ALA A 44 -10.21 25.51 7.13
C ALA A 44 -11.54 24.76 7.34
N GLY A 45 -11.61 23.90 8.36
CA GLY A 45 -12.80 23.13 8.71
C GLY A 45 -13.07 21.92 7.83
N LEU A 46 -12.28 21.66 6.78
CA LEU A 46 -12.46 20.46 5.95
C LEU A 46 -12.18 19.17 6.73
N PRO A 47 -11.10 19.04 7.51
CA PRO A 47 -10.83 17.81 8.24
C PRO A 47 -11.97 17.37 9.17
N GLU A 48 -12.64 18.32 9.80
CA GLU A 48 -13.74 18.08 10.75
C GLU A 48 -15.01 17.58 10.07
N CYS A 49 -15.14 17.80 8.76
CA CYS A 49 -16.26 17.32 7.94
C CYS A 49 -16.04 15.93 7.35
N LEU A 50 -14.82 15.39 7.45
CA LEU A 50 -14.45 14.10 6.92
C LEU A 50 -14.39 13.05 8.02
N THR A 51 -14.81 11.83 7.71
CA THR A 51 -14.68 10.67 8.60
C THR A 51 -13.57 9.76 8.10
N ASP A 52 -12.96 9.00 8.99
CA ASP A 52 -12.01 7.96 8.64
C ASP A 52 -12.63 6.90 7.73
N ASN A 53 -11.79 6.33 6.86
CA ASN A 53 -12.20 5.28 5.93
C ASN A 53 -13.42 5.69 5.09
N GLY A 54 -13.46 6.93 4.61
CA GLY A 54 -14.54 7.51 3.80
C GLY A 54 -14.11 7.76 2.37
N LEU A 55 -15.07 7.67 1.43
CA LEU A 55 -14.92 8.11 0.04
C LEU A 55 -15.71 9.39 -0.16
N TYR A 56 -15.09 10.40 -0.76
CA TYR A 56 -15.66 11.70 -1.04
C TYR A 56 -15.42 12.12 -2.47
N TYR A 57 -16.29 13.03 -2.95
CA TYR A 57 -16.17 13.67 -4.26
C TYR A 57 -15.96 15.16 -4.04
N TRP A 58 -14.89 15.71 -4.60
CA TRP A 58 -14.56 17.11 -4.43
C TRP A 58 -14.35 17.80 -5.77
N ALA A 59 -14.63 19.08 -5.80
CA ALA A 59 -14.38 19.93 -6.95
C ALA A 59 -13.98 21.33 -6.50
N VAL A 60 -13.33 22.05 -7.40
CA VAL A 60 -12.91 23.43 -7.20
C VAL A 60 -13.55 24.35 -8.21
N GLN A 61 -13.83 25.56 -7.77
CA GLN A 61 -14.25 26.70 -8.57
C GLN A 61 -13.27 27.85 -8.31
N VAL A 62 -12.89 28.59 -9.34
CA VAL A 62 -11.96 29.70 -9.22
C VAL A 62 -12.60 31.00 -9.70
N ARG A 63 -12.16 32.13 -9.13
CA ARG A 63 -12.53 33.48 -9.56
C ARG A 63 -11.26 34.22 -9.95
N ASP A 64 -11.31 34.95 -11.05
CA ASP A 64 -10.17 35.76 -11.50
C ASP A 64 -10.16 37.15 -10.86
N SER A 65 -9.10 37.94 -11.14
CA SER A 65 -8.92 39.30 -10.66
C SER A 65 -9.93 40.33 -11.20
N GLN A 66 -10.75 39.94 -12.17
CA GLN A 66 -11.85 40.75 -12.73
C GLN A 66 -13.21 40.31 -12.18
N GLY A 67 -13.26 39.32 -11.31
CA GLY A 67 -14.48 38.80 -10.70
C GLY A 67 -15.22 37.79 -11.55
N LEU A 68 -14.62 37.30 -12.63
CA LEU A 68 -15.21 36.23 -13.43
C LEU A 68 -15.02 34.86 -12.73
N GLU A 69 -16.11 34.11 -12.62
CA GLU A 69 -16.14 32.79 -11.97
C GLU A 69 -16.11 31.68 -13.01
N SER A 70 -15.33 30.64 -12.75
CA SER A 70 -15.39 29.41 -13.55
C SER A 70 -16.61 28.57 -13.19
N GLU A 71 -16.97 27.59 -14.00
CA GLU A 71 -17.79 26.47 -13.55
C GLU A 71 -16.98 25.62 -12.53
N LEU A 72 -17.68 24.81 -11.74
CA LEU A 72 -17.00 23.78 -10.94
C LEU A 72 -16.22 22.83 -11.84
N SER A 73 -15.03 22.43 -11.40
CA SER A 73 -14.29 21.36 -12.08
C SER A 73 -15.09 20.06 -12.10
N GLN A 74 -14.69 19.11 -12.95
CA GLN A 74 -15.17 17.74 -12.79
C GLN A 74 -14.80 17.24 -11.38
N PRO A 75 -15.69 16.47 -10.72
CA PRO A 75 -15.39 15.96 -9.41
C PRO A 75 -14.29 14.89 -9.45
N GLU A 76 -13.37 15.00 -8.52
CA GLU A 76 -12.34 14.00 -8.26
C GLU A 76 -12.63 13.27 -6.95
N MET A 77 -12.13 12.05 -6.82
CA MET A 77 -12.32 11.25 -5.62
C MET A 77 -11.21 11.48 -4.59
N LEU A 78 -11.62 11.59 -3.33
CA LEU A 78 -10.75 11.63 -2.15
C LEU A 78 -11.13 10.46 -1.24
N VAL A 79 -10.15 9.65 -0.84
CA VAL A 79 -10.35 8.62 0.19
C VAL A 79 -9.54 8.99 1.41
N THR A 80 -10.20 9.05 2.56
CA THR A 80 -9.51 9.25 3.84
C THR A 80 -8.86 7.95 4.30
N SER A 81 -7.81 8.06 5.11
CA SER A 81 -7.14 6.91 5.71
C SER A 81 -8.09 6.08 6.58
N VAL A 82 -7.71 4.82 6.84
CA VAL A 82 -8.54 3.93 7.69
C VAL A 82 -8.67 4.45 9.11
N GLY A 83 -7.70 5.23 9.62
CA GLY A 83 -7.72 5.83 10.95
C GLY A 83 -8.06 4.82 12.05
N ASP A 84 -9.10 5.11 12.82
CA ASP A 84 -9.60 4.23 13.87
C ASP A 84 -10.55 3.11 13.38
N GLN A 85 -10.82 3.04 12.07
CA GLN A 85 -11.76 2.09 11.47
C GLN A 85 -11.12 0.72 11.15
N TRP A 86 -9.99 0.36 11.77
CA TRP A 86 -9.46 -0.98 11.70
C TRP A 86 -10.41 -1.97 12.37
N THR A 87 -10.88 -2.97 11.64
CA THR A 87 -11.77 -4.02 12.20
C THR A 87 -11.05 -4.85 13.26
N ASN A 88 -9.74 -5.09 13.04
CA ASN A 88 -8.86 -5.78 13.98
C ASN A 88 -7.42 -5.32 13.75
N LYS A 89 -6.66 -5.12 14.82
CA LYS A 89 -5.27 -4.65 14.79
C LYS A 89 -4.25 -5.77 15.07
N ASN A 90 -4.67 -7.03 15.08
CA ASN A 90 -3.76 -8.16 15.20
C ASN A 90 -3.06 -8.46 13.88
N GLY A 91 -1.77 -8.71 13.96
CA GLY A 91 -1.01 -9.21 12.83
C GLY A 91 -1.21 -10.72 12.62
N ILE A 92 -0.80 -11.18 11.45
CA ILE A 92 -0.70 -12.60 11.11
C ILE A 92 0.74 -12.98 10.74
N TRP A 93 1.08 -14.25 10.91
CA TRP A 93 2.37 -14.81 10.53
C TRP A 93 2.24 -16.33 10.32
N GLY A 94 3.33 -17.00 9.87
CA GLY A 94 3.38 -18.46 9.86
C GLY A 94 3.64 -19.00 11.27
N SER A 95 4.88 -18.93 11.72
CA SER A 95 5.28 -19.27 13.10
C SER A 95 6.45 -18.40 13.55
N SER A 96 6.75 -18.38 14.86
CA SER A 96 7.84 -17.56 15.40
C SER A 96 9.24 -17.96 14.91
N SER A 97 9.41 -19.18 14.42
CA SER A 97 10.68 -19.65 13.81
C SER A 97 10.88 -19.16 12.38
N GLN A 98 9.81 -18.76 11.70
CA GLN A 98 9.85 -18.29 10.32
C GLN A 98 10.17 -16.80 10.28
N LYS A 99 11.39 -16.47 9.88
CA LYS A 99 11.84 -15.07 9.74
C LYS A 99 11.42 -14.48 8.42
N PHE A 100 11.54 -15.26 7.34
CA PHE A 100 10.94 -14.98 6.05
C PHE A 100 9.67 -15.81 5.87
N VAL A 101 8.59 -15.19 5.39
CA VAL A 101 7.33 -15.87 5.14
C VAL A 101 6.65 -15.32 3.89
N PHE A 102 6.09 -16.22 3.08
CA PHE A 102 5.08 -15.85 2.09
C PHE A 102 3.70 -15.96 2.73
N LEU A 103 2.87 -14.96 2.51
CA LEU A 103 1.46 -14.94 2.92
C LEU A 103 0.59 -14.75 1.69
N ARG A 104 -0.50 -15.51 1.58
CA ARG A 104 -1.48 -15.34 0.48
C ARG A 104 -2.90 -15.54 0.97
N ASN A 105 -3.83 -14.82 0.34
CA ASN A 105 -5.27 -15.00 0.55
C ASN A 105 -6.03 -14.83 -0.75
N LYS A 106 -7.19 -15.47 -0.83
CA LYS A 106 -8.17 -15.25 -1.89
C LYS A 106 -9.17 -14.18 -1.45
N LEU A 107 -9.43 -13.24 -2.33
CA LEU A 107 -10.39 -12.17 -2.15
C LEU A 107 -11.43 -12.25 -3.27
N SER A 108 -12.73 -12.28 -2.95
CA SER A 108 -13.80 -12.15 -3.96
C SER A 108 -14.28 -10.73 -4.04
N LEU A 109 -14.48 -10.25 -5.27
CA LEU A 109 -15.10 -8.97 -5.58
C LEU A 109 -16.37 -9.22 -6.39
N ASP A 110 -17.53 -9.21 -5.71
CA ASP A 110 -18.79 -9.68 -6.30
C ASP A 110 -19.63 -8.56 -6.90
N LYS A 111 -19.30 -7.30 -6.61
CA LYS A 111 -20.04 -6.12 -7.06
C LYS A 111 -19.09 -5.11 -7.74
N PRO A 112 -19.59 -4.31 -8.68
CA PRO A 112 -18.84 -3.15 -9.18
C PRO A 112 -18.50 -2.17 -8.05
N VAL A 113 -17.30 -1.63 -8.10
CA VAL A 113 -16.75 -0.72 -7.07
C VAL A 113 -16.34 0.61 -7.70
N GLU A 114 -16.45 1.68 -6.93
CA GLU A 114 -15.83 2.97 -7.24
C GLU A 114 -14.33 2.95 -6.87
N LYS A 115 -14.02 2.43 -5.68
CA LYS A 115 -12.65 2.33 -5.16
C LYS A 115 -12.47 1.09 -4.29
N VAL A 116 -11.28 0.53 -4.34
CA VAL A 116 -10.82 -0.45 -3.35
C VAL A 116 -9.47 -0.01 -2.80
N ILE A 117 -9.42 0.13 -1.48
CA ILE A 117 -8.27 0.63 -0.77
C ILE A 117 -7.69 -0.47 0.13
N ALA A 118 -6.38 -0.66 0.03
CA ALA A 118 -5.62 -1.52 0.92
C ALA A 118 -4.86 -0.66 1.93
N SER A 119 -5.13 -0.85 3.23
CA SER A 119 -4.33 -0.33 4.32
C SER A 119 -3.45 -1.44 4.84
N VAL A 120 -2.12 -1.25 4.81
CA VAL A 120 -1.14 -2.33 5.05
C VAL A 120 -0.04 -1.87 5.98
N THR A 121 0.27 -2.71 6.99
CA THR A 121 1.40 -2.51 7.89
C THR A 121 2.00 -3.83 8.34
N ALA A 122 3.09 -3.77 9.07
CA ALA A 122 3.71 -4.93 9.70
C ALA A 122 4.49 -4.54 10.96
N ALA A 123 4.55 -5.46 11.93
CA ALA A 123 5.36 -5.30 13.11
C ALA A 123 6.83 -5.66 12.82
N SER A 124 7.73 -4.90 13.43
CA SER A 124 9.15 -5.23 13.53
C SER A 124 9.75 -4.56 14.76
N THR A 125 10.61 -5.26 15.47
CA THR A 125 11.34 -4.67 16.62
C THR A 125 12.37 -3.65 16.22
N GLU A 126 12.93 -3.80 15.03
CA GLU A 126 13.99 -2.92 14.59
C GLU A 126 13.39 -1.61 14.12
N THR A 127 13.78 -0.54 14.78
CA THR A 127 13.39 0.83 14.43
C THR A 127 14.16 1.36 13.22
N THR A 128 15.12 0.59 12.74
CA THR A 128 16.04 1.00 11.70
C THR A 128 15.67 0.36 10.35
N GLN A 129 15.03 1.14 9.50
CA GLN A 129 15.23 1.17 8.04
C GLN A 129 14.91 -0.10 7.25
N GLN A 130 14.01 -0.95 7.74
CA GLN A 130 13.62 -2.14 7.01
C GLN A 130 12.18 -2.08 6.58
N TYR A 131 11.98 -2.35 5.30
CA TYR A 131 10.67 -2.74 4.83
C TYR A 131 10.42 -4.18 5.26
N VAL A 132 9.36 -4.38 6.01
CA VAL A 132 8.99 -5.70 6.53
C VAL A 132 8.21 -6.50 5.51
N TYR A 133 7.45 -5.84 4.63
CA TYR A 133 6.63 -6.52 3.63
C TYR A 133 6.85 -5.99 2.21
N GLN A 134 6.64 -6.89 1.25
CA GLN A 134 6.31 -6.60 -0.13
C GLN A 134 4.86 -7.05 -0.36
N PHE A 135 3.97 -6.14 -0.70
CA PHE A 135 2.54 -6.44 -0.89
C PHE A 135 2.19 -6.57 -2.36
N TYR A 136 1.41 -7.59 -2.70
CA TYR A 136 1.04 -7.96 -4.06
C TYR A 136 -0.47 -8.12 -4.20
N VAL A 137 -0.99 -7.79 -5.39
CA VAL A 137 -2.35 -8.09 -5.83
C VAL A 137 -2.25 -8.73 -7.22
N ASN A 138 -2.81 -9.92 -7.42
CA ASN A 138 -2.83 -10.64 -8.69
C ASN A 138 -1.45 -10.71 -9.38
N GLY A 139 -0.41 -11.00 -8.61
CA GLY A 139 0.96 -11.10 -9.11
C GLY A 139 1.69 -9.75 -9.26
N GLN A 140 1.00 -8.64 -9.16
CA GLN A 140 1.60 -7.31 -9.28
C GLN A 140 2.06 -6.78 -7.93
N LEU A 141 3.30 -6.30 -7.84
CA LEU A 141 3.81 -5.64 -6.64
C LEU A 141 3.15 -4.27 -6.48
N VAL A 142 2.41 -4.10 -5.38
CA VAL A 142 1.72 -2.86 -5.02
C VAL A 142 2.66 -1.91 -4.30
N GLY A 143 3.36 -2.39 -3.29
CA GLY A 143 4.26 -1.56 -2.50
C GLY A 143 5.10 -2.33 -1.49
N LEU A 144 5.97 -1.58 -0.85
CA LEU A 144 6.89 -2.00 0.20
C LEU A 144 6.59 -1.22 1.46
N GLY A 145 6.68 -1.85 2.62
CA GLY A 145 6.45 -1.15 3.88
C GLY A 145 6.66 -2.02 5.12
N PRO A 146 6.24 -1.51 6.28
CA PRO A 146 5.88 -0.12 6.50
C PRO A 146 7.11 0.78 6.43
N SER A 147 6.87 2.10 6.34
CA SER A 147 7.95 3.07 6.56
C SER A 147 8.46 2.98 7.99
N VAL A 148 9.68 3.44 8.19
CA VAL A 148 10.36 3.40 9.49
C VAL A 148 9.51 4.08 10.56
N LYS A 149 9.37 3.41 11.71
CA LYS A 149 8.72 3.95 12.90
C LYS A 149 9.41 5.27 13.34
N ASN A 150 8.60 6.27 13.65
CA ASN A 150 9.07 7.51 14.25
C ASN A 150 8.50 7.65 15.66
N LEU A 151 9.34 7.52 16.68
CA LEU A 151 8.93 7.56 18.10
C LEU A 151 7.81 6.54 18.40
N SER A 152 6.61 7.04 18.74
CA SER A 152 5.42 6.23 19.02
C SER A 152 4.59 5.92 17.76
N ASP A 153 4.88 6.55 16.61
CA ASP A 153 4.08 6.38 15.41
C ASP A 153 4.45 5.08 14.70
N LEU A 154 3.47 4.24 14.50
CA LEU A 154 3.57 3.01 13.76
C LEU A 154 2.85 3.17 12.42
N TYR A 155 3.60 3.47 11.37
CA TYR A 155 3.01 3.79 10.09
C TYR A 155 2.36 2.61 9.40
N TYR A 156 1.21 2.87 8.77
CA TYR A 156 0.65 2.02 7.72
C TYR A 156 0.60 2.76 6.39
N ASN A 157 0.75 2.02 5.31
CA ASN A 157 0.63 2.56 3.97
C ASN A 157 -0.78 2.31 3.42
N THR A 158 -1.29 3.26 2.65
CA THR A 158 -2.58 3.18 1.96
C THR A 158 -2.35 3.11 0.46
N TYR A 159 -2.96 2.12 -0.20
CA TYR A 159 -2.81 1.87 -1.63
C TYR A 159 -4.19 1.81 -2.30
N ASP A 160 -4.38 2.56 -3.38
CA ASP A 160 -5.49 2.33 -4.31
C ASP A 160 -5.17 1.11 -5.17
N ILE A 161 -5.92 0.04 -4.98
CA ILE A 161 -5.75 -1.22 -5.70
C ILE A 161 -6.88 -1.49 -6.69
N THR A 162 -7.76 -0.53 -6.91
CA THR A 162 -8.97 -0.67 -7.74
C THR A 162 -8.66 -1.26 -9.11
N SER A 163 -7.66 -0.71 -9.80
CA SER A 163 -7.29 -1.14 -11.16
C SER A 163 -6.55 -2.49 -11.21
N LEU A 164 -6.16 -3.04 -10.07
CA LEU A 164 -5.45 -4.33 -9.97
C LEU A 164 -6.39 -5.51 -9.73
N LEU A 165 -7.65 -5.22 -9.42
CA LEU A 165 -8.65 -6.24 -9.10
C LEU A 165 -9.50 -6.58 -10.32
N ASN A 166 -9.87 -7.86 -10.39
CA ASN A 166 -10.84 -8.39 -11.34
C ASN A 166 -12.18 -8.62 -10.62
N GLN A 167 -13.27 -8.61 -11.37
CA GLN A 167 -14.52 -9.15 -10.88
C GLN A 167 -14.35 -10.64 -10.55
N GLY A 168 -14.85 -11.09 -9.40
CA GLY A 168 -14.66 -12.45 -8.91
C GLY A 168 -13.39 -12.64 -8.10
N GLU A 169 -12.70 -13.76 -8.28
CA GLU A 169 -11.54 -14.17 -7.47
C GLU A 169 -10.30 -13.33 -7.77
N ASN A 170 -9.65 -12.89 -6.70
CA ASN A 170 -8.38 -12.16 -6.71
C ASN A 170 -7.43 -12.76 -5.68
N ILE A 171 -6.14 -12.58 -5.87
CA ILE A 171 -5.11 -13.03 -4.94
C ILE A 171 -4.41 -11.84 -4.30
N LEU A 172 -4.47 -11.80 -2.98
CA LEU A 172 -3.63 -10.94 -2.15
C LEU A 172 -2.39 -11.72 -1.75
N GLY A 173 -1.23 -11.10 -1.77
CA GLY A 173 0.02 -11.74 -1.38
C GLY A 173 0.95 -10.80 -0.63
N ALA A 174 1.75 -11.35 0.28
CA ALA A 174 2.84 -10.62 0.88
C ALA A 174 4.07 -11.52 1.07
N VAL A 175 5.25 -10.97 0.82
CA VAL A 175 6.51 -11.52 1.28
C VAL A 175 6.97 -10.69 2.45
N CYS A 176 7.20 -11.31 3.59
CA CYS A 176 7.54 -10.60 4.81
C CYS A 176 8.84 -11.11 5.43
N TYR A 177 9.59 -10.20 6.06
CA TYR A 177 10.74 -10.51 6.88
C TYR A 177 10.66 -9.76 8.21
N ALA A 178 10.85 -10.48 9.31
CA ALA A 178 11.07 -9.89 10.63
C ALA A 178 11.85 -10.84 11.52
N GLU A 179 12.85 -10.33 12.23
CA GLU A 179 13.65 -11.13 13.18
C GLU A 179 12.84 -11.56 14.40
N ASP A 180 12.08 -10.67 14.92
CA ASP A 180 11.20 -10.87 16.07
C ASP A 180 9.96 -9.99 15.94
N LYS A 181 9.04 -10.05 16.91
CA LYS A 181 7.77 -9.30 16.90
C LYS A 181 7.02 -9.39 15.55
N GLN A 182 7.12 -10.55 14.90
CA GLN A 182 6.52 -10.79 13.58
C GLN A 182 5.03 -10.45 13.58
N GLY A 183 4.58 -9.84 12.49
CA GLY A 183 3.17 -9.55 12.28
C GLY A 183 2.96 -8.75 11.01
N PHE A 184 2.06 -9.21 10.18
CA PHE A 184 1.58 -8.52 8.98
C PHE A 184 0.10 -8.22 9.15
N LEU A 185 -0.33 -7.01 8.87
CA LEU A 185 -1.73 -6.59 8.95
C LEU A 185 -2.12 -5.91 7.66
N CYS A 186 -3.23 -6.38 7.08
CA CYS A 186 -3.82 -5.85 5.88
C CYS A 186 -5.34 -5.73 6.05
N GLN A 187 -5.90 -4.56 5.74
CA GLN A 187 -7.34 -4.35 5.62
C GLN A 187 -7.67 -3.84 4.24
N ILE A 188 -8.63 -4.49 3.58
CA ILE A 188 -9.13 -4.10 2.25
C ILE A 188 -10.55 -3.58 2.42
N THR A 189 -10.77 -2.32 2.04
CA THR A 189 -12.09 -1.69 2.04
C THR A 189 -12.53 -1.40 0.62
N ALA A 190 -13.71 -1.89 0.24
CA ALA A 190 -14.39 -1.53 -1.00
C ALA A 190 -15.39 -0.41 -0.76
N PHE A 191 -15.43 0.53 -1.68
CA PHE A 191 -16.42 1.61 -1.75
C PHE A 191 -17.24 1.42 -3.03
N TYR A 192 -18.55 1.40 -2.89
CA TYR A 192 -19.48 1.10 -3.97
C TYR A 192 -20.15 2.37 -4.52
N GLU A 193 -20.63 2.28 -5.75
CA GLU A 193 -21.31 3.38 -6.45
C GLU A 193 -22.56 3.91 -5.71
N ASP A 194 -23.22 3.05 -4.92
CA ASP A 194 -24.37 3.40 -4.10
C ASP A 194 -24.04 4.19 -2.82
N GLY A 195 -22.75 4.50 -2.60
CA GLY A 195 -22.23 5.19 -1.42
C GLY A 195 -22.01 4.28 -0.21
N THR A 196 -22.27 2.99 -0.33
CA THR A 196 -21.95 2.01 0.74
C THR A 196 -20.48 1.61 0.71
N LYS A 197 -19.98 1.08 1.82
CA LYS A 197 -18.63 0.50 1.93
C LYS A 197 -18.67 -0.84 2.64
N GLU A 198 -17.66 -1.66 2.37
CA GLU A 198 -17.50 -2.98 2.98
C GLU A 198 -16.03 -3.28 3.23
N VAL A 199 -15.71 -3.85 4.38
CA VAL A 199 -14.38 -4.43 4.64
C VAL A 199 -14.36 -5.84 4.06
N LEU A 200 -13.78 -5.99 2.88
CA LEU A 200 -13.69 -7.27 2.17
C LEU A 200 -12.73 -8.25 2.85
N CYS A 201 -11.69 -7.73 3.48
CA CYS A 201 -10.67 -8.52 4.16
C CYS A 201 -10.03 -7.70 5.28
N ASN A 202 -9.87 -8.32 6.45
CA ASN A 202 -8.92 -7.89 7.47
C ASN A 202 -8.18 -9.14 7.95
N SER A 203 -6.86 -9.17 7.78
CA SER A 203 -6.05 -10.36 8.07
C SER A 203 -6.10 -10.76 9.53
N GLY A 204 -6.15 -9.79 10.45
CA GLY A 204 -6.23 -10.04 11.89
C GLY A 204 -7.57 -10.59 12.35
N SER A 205 -8.66 -10.30 11.63
CA SER A 205 -10.00 -10.83 11.96
C SER A 205 -10.17 -12.29 11.59
N ASN A 206 -9.53 -12.74 10.51
CA ASN A 206 -9.59 -14.13 10.06
C ASN A 206 -8.21 -14.62 9.59
N PRO A 207 -7.28 -14.87 10.53
CA PRO A 207 -5.92 -15.35 10.19
C PRO A 207 -5.92 -16.63 9.36
N SER A 208 -6.85 -17.55 9.64
CA SER A 208 -6.90 -18.86 8.98
C SER A 208 -7.35 -18.83 7.51
N SER A 209 -7.94 -17.72 7.05
CA SER A 209 -8.20 -17.52 5.61
C SER A 209 -6.92 -17.27 4.82
N TRP A 210 -5.86 -16.85 5.48
CA TRP A 210 -4.56 -16.67 4.90
C TRP A 210 -3.73 -17.95 4.98
N GLN A 211 -2.98 -18.19 3.93
CA GLN A 211 -1.99 -19.27 3.87
C GLN A 211 -0.60 -18.67 4.07
N ALA A 212 0.26 -19.38 4.79
CA ALA A 212 1.64 -19.03 5.06
C ALA A 212 2.58 -20.14 4.58
N LEU A 213 3.69 -19.77 3.95
CA LEU A 213 4.77 -20.67 3.58
C LEU A 213 6.08 -20.17 4.20
N ASP A 214 6.81 -21.08 4.86
CA ASP A 214 8.16 -20.79 5.37
C ASP A 214 9.10 -20.47 4.22
N ALA A 215 9.73 -19.31 4.29
CA ALA A 215 10.65 -18.84 3.27
C ALA A 215 12.10 -18.71 3.75
N ASN A 216 12.43 -19.18 4.96
CA ASN A 216 13.80 -19.12 5.50
C ASN A 216 14.83 -19.75 4.58
N GLU A 217 14.56 -20.96 4.05
CA GLU A 217 15.47 -21.63 3.13
C GLU A 217 15.44 -21.04 1.71
N ILE A 218 14.32 -20.40 1.33
CA ILE A 218 14.17 -19.76 0.02
C ILE A 218 15.01 -18.50 -0.04
N TYR A 219 15.00 -17.69 1.02
CA TYR A 219 15.79 -16.46 1.13
C TYR A 219 17.17 -16.68 1.77
N GLY A 220 17.51 -17.93 2.12
CA GLY A 220 18.81 -18.28 2.65
C GLY A 220 19.11 -17.61 3.97
N TYR A 221 18.11 -17.59 4.90
CA TYR A 221 18.28 -16.96 6.21
C TYR A 221 19.50 -17.50 6.96
N GLN A 222 20.40 -16.61 7.38
CA GLN A 222 21.65 -16.93 8.07
C GLN A 222 21.81 -16.16 9.39
N GLY A 223 20.72 -15.70 9.98
CA GLY A 223 20.75 -14.84 11.15
C GLY A 223 20.78 -13.37 10.83
N LYS A 224 20.76 -12.53 11.87
CA LYS A 224 20.82 -11.08 11.72
C LYS A 224 22.09 -10.66 10.99
N SER A 225 21.98 -9.62 10.17
CA SER A 225 23.15 -8.92 9.66
C SER A 225 23.99 -8.36 10.82
N ILE A 226 25.30 -8.50 10.70
CA ILE A 226 26.27 -7.96 11.66
C ILE A 226 26.54 -6.47 11.48
N ALA A 227 25.94 -5.81 10.49
CA ALA A 227 26.07 -4.37 10.35
C ALA A 227 25.27 -3.66 11.44
N SER A 228 25.94 -2.80 12.22
CA SER A 228 25.33 -2.09 13.35
C SER A 228 24.19 -1.14 12.98
N TYR A 229 24.05 -0.81 11.72
CA TYR A 229 23.07 0.14 11.20
C TYR A 229 21.90 -0.51 10.48
N TYR A 230 22.12 -1.65 9.82
CA TYR A 230 21.08 -2.41 9.10
C TYR A 230 20.97 -3.80 9.73
N HIS A 231 19.81 -4.09 10.30
CA HIS A 231 19.53 -5.37 10.96
C HIS A 231 18.68 -6.28 10.06
N ALA A 232 19.02 -6.38 8.78
CA ALA A 232 18.41 -7.31 7.88
C ALA A 232 19.27 -8.56 7.71
N SER A 233 18.65 -9.72 7.62
CA SER A 233 19.35 -10.91 7.13
C SER A 233 19.77 -10.66 5.66
N PRO A 234 21.01 -11.01 5.29
CA PRO A 234 21.37 -10.99 3.88
C PRO A 234 20.48 -11.96 3.10
N GLU A 235 19.95 -11.51 2.00
CA GLU A 235 19.16 -12.34 1.09
C GLU A 235 20.09 -13.15 0.19
N ASN A 236 19.98 -14.47 0.27
CA ASN A 236 20.63 -15.40 -0.64
C ASN A 236 19.57 -16.29 -1.30
N LEU A 237 18.86 -15.72 -2.25
CA LEU A 237 17.68 -16.33 -2.86
C LEU A 237 18.01 -17.64 -3.56
N ASN A 238 17.39 -18.73 -3.11
CA ASN A 238 17.42 -20.01 -3.79
C ASN A 238 16.29 -20.11 -4.82
N GLY A 239 16.60 -19.75 -6.06
CA GLY A 239 15.62 -19.74 -7.14
C GLY A 239 15.00 -21.12 -7.46
N THR A 240 15.66 -22.24 -7.09
CA THR A 240 15.08 -23.57 -7.30
C THR A 240 13.98 -23.93 -6.30
N LYS A 241 13.96 -23.28 -5.14
CA LYS A 241 12.94 -23.42 -4.10
C LYS A 241 11.87 -22.33 -4.16
N PHE A 242 12.10 -21.27 -4.95
CA PHE A 242 11.17 -20.17 -5.05
C PHE A 242 9.83 -20.63 -5.64
N PRO A 243 8.69 -20.35 -4.99
CA PRO A 243 7.38 -20.84 -5.43
C PRO A 243 6.81 -19.96 -6.55
N TYR A 244 7.39 -20.01 -7.75
CA TYR A 244 6.97 -19.18 -8.88
C TYR A 244 5.45 -19.24 -9.11
N GLY A 245 4.83 -18.10 -9.34
CA GLY A 245 3.38 -17.96 -9.49
C GLY A 245 2.59 -18.00 -8.19
N TRP A 246 3.24 -18.03 -7.02
CA TRP A 246 2.61 -18.16 -5.71
C TRP A 246 1.50 -17.12 -5.43
N ASN A 247 1.58 -15.97 -6.06
CA ASN A 247 0.66 -14.83 -5.91
C ASN A 247 -0.34 -14.71 -7.08
N GLN A 248 -0.58 -15.83 -7.79
CA GLN A 248 -1.54 -15.94 -8.90
C GLN A 248 -2.63 -16.98 -8.58
N ALA A 249 -3.77 -16.87 -9.26
CA ALA A 249 -4.95 -17.69 -8.97
C ALA A 249 -4.69 -19.20 -9.22
N GLU A 250 -3.99 -19.53 -10.29
CA GLU A 250 -3.77 -20.91 -10.75
C GLU A 250 -2.72 -21.66 -9.94
N PHE A 251 -2.05 -21.00 -9.01
CA PHE A 251 -0.97 -21.60 -8.23
C PHE A 251 -1.44 -22.77 -7.37
N GLN A 252 -0.79 -23.92 -7.52
CA GLN A 252 -1.02 -25.17 -6.81
C GLN A 252 0.25 -25.59 -6.06
N GLY A 253 0.63 -24.82 -5.04
CA GLY A 253 1.85 -25.10 -4.27
C GLY A 253 1.60 -26.03 -3.07
N THR A 254 2.64 -26.76 -2.68
CA THR A 254 2.66 -27.59 -1.46
C THR A 254 3.38 -26.87 -0.32
N GLY A 255 3.17 -27.34 0.92
CA GLY A 255 3.86 -26.81 2.10
C GLY A 255 3.20 -25.59 2.73
N TRP A 256 2.15 -25.05 2.13
CA TRP A 256 1.37 -23.95 2.68
C TRP A 256 0.51 -24.43 3.85
N LYS A 257 0.44 -23.64 4.91
CA LYS A 257 -0.37 -23.89 6.10
C LYS A 257 -1.20 -22.65 6.40
N SER A 258 -2.27 -22.77 7.18
CA SER A 258 -2.99 -21.61 7.66
C SER A 258 -2.05 -20.66 8.43
N ALA A 259 -2.15 -19.37 8.16
CA ALA A 259 -1.49 -18.36 8.96
C ALA A 259 -2.08 -18.32 10.37
N LEU A 260 -1.29 -17.87 11.32
CA LEU A 260 -1.64 -17.77 12.74
C LEU A 260 -1.72 -16.30 13.15
N SER A 261 -2.60 -16.01 14.11
CA SER A 261 -2.55 -14.69 14.77
C SER A 261 -1.22 -14.53 15.46
N SER A 262 -0.60 -13.40 15.26
CA SER A 262 0.66 -13.03 15.92
C SER A 262 0.45 -12.00 17.05
N GLY A 263 -0.81 -11.62 17.36
CA GLY A 263 -1.15 -10.62 18.38
C GLY A 263 -1.13 -9.19 17.87
N SER A 264 -1.43 -8.23 18.74
CA SER A 264 -1.56 -6.81 18.39
C SER A 264 -0.28 -6.22 17.83
N ILE A 265 -0.38 -5.56 16.68
CA ILE A 265 0.71 -4.81 16.05
C ILE A 265 1.13 -3.63 16.94
N GLU A 266 0.16 -2.93 17.52
CA GLU A 266 0.40 -1.75 18.38
C GLU A 266 1.14 -2.14 19.67
N GLU A 267 0.70 -3.22 20.35
CA GLU A 267 1.36 -3.70 21.56
C GLU A 267 2.79 -4.16 21.28
N LYS A 268 3.00 -4.90 20.19
CA LYS A 268 4.33 -5.37 19.80
C LYS A 268 5.31 -4.26 19.56
N ASN A 269 4.87 -3.19 18.94
CA ASN A 269 5.72 -2.08 18.55
C ASN A 269 5.66 -0.90 19.53
N GLN A 270 4.83 -0.99 20.57
CA GLN A 270 4.64 0.08 21.56
C GLN A 270 4.34 1.43 20.87
N GLY A 271 3.36 1.43 19.98
CA GLY A 271 2.95 2.61 19.21
C GLY A 271 1.57 2.45 18.63
N GLU A 272 1.00 3.56 18.20
CA GLU A 272 -0.31 3.63 17.58
C GLU A 272 -0.22 3.58 16.06
N LEU A 273 -1.18 2.92 15.43
CA LEU A 273 -1.28 2.86 13.98
C LEU A 273 -1.65 4.24 13.43
N THR A 274 -0.72 4.83 12.71
CA THR A 274 -0.83 6.17 12.13
C THR A 274 -0.67 6.09 10.61
N PRO A 275 -1.47 6.81 9.81
CA PRO A 275 -1.28 6.83 8.37
C PRO A 275 0.10 7.43 8.03
N TYR A 276 0.77 6.82 7.06
CA TYR A 276 2.05 7.36 6.58
C TYR A 276 1.82 8.76 5.97
N PRO A 277 2.49 9.80 6.47
CA PRO A 277 2.15 11.19 6.13
C PRO A 277 2.58 11.61 4.73
N SER A 278 3.43 10.83 4.09
CA SER A 278 3.90 11.11 2.73
C SER A 278 3.23 10.18 1.72
N GLY A 279 3.14 10.60 0.48
CA GLY A 279 2.70 9.71 -0.61
C GLY A 279 3.60 8.48 -0.74
N ASN A 280 3.05 7.39 -1.27
CA ASN A 280 3.82 6.20 -1.56
C ASN A 280 4.89 6.50 -2.62
N MET A 281 6.06 5.88 -2.48
CA MET A 281 7.11 5.99 -3.48
C MET A 281 6.66 5.42 -4.83
N THR A 282 6.88 6.18 -5.89
CA THR A 282 6.62 5.71 -7.25
C THR A 282 7.69 4.71 -7.67
N ARG A 283 7.25 3.55 -8.13
CA ARG A 283 8.13 2.51 -8.65
C ARG A 283 8.22 2.60 -10.16
N TYR A 284 9.44 2.56 -10.66
CA TYR A 284 9.73 2.45 -12.08
C TYR A 284 10.35 1.08 -12.37
N GLN A 285 9.84 0.38 -13.39
CA GLN A 285 10.50 -0.80 -13.92
C GLN A 285 11.53 -0.37 -14.95
N GLN A 286 12.77 -0.77 -14.74
CA GLN A 286 13.83 -0.58 -15.71
C GLN A 286 14.26 -1.95 -16.26
N PRO A 287 13.95 -2.27 -17.52
CA PRO A 287 14.43 -3.49 -18.14
C PRO A 287 15.97 -3.46 -18.26
N ALA A 288 16.57 -4.63 -18.17
CA ALA A 288 18.00 -4.75 -18.44
C ALA A 288 18.30 -4.37 -19.90
N ALA A 289 19.32 -3.53 -20.11
CA ALA A 289 19.83 -3.21 -21.44
C ALA A 289 20.53 -4.44 -22.07
N SER A 290 21.22 -5.24 -21.23
CA SER A 290 21.77 -6.53 -21.61
C SER A 290 21.97 -7.45 -20.41
N VAL A 291 22.00 -8.75 -20.69
CA VAL A 291 22.33 -9.80 -19.69
C VAL A 291 23.42 -10.67 -20.30
N THR A 292 24.60 -10.70 -19.70
CA THR A 292 25.76 -11.46 -20.19
C THR A 292 26.16 -12.51 -19.17
N ARG A 293 26.22 -13.77 -19.60
CA ARG A 293 26.76 -14.86 -18.79
C ARG A 293 28.29 -14.84 -18.85
N LEU A 294 28.93 -14.91 -17.71
CA LEU A 294 30.38 -15.01 -17.59
C LEU A 294 30.85 -16.46 -17.56
N SER A 295 32.16 -16.67 -17.75
CA SER A 295 32.76 -18.00 -17.76
C SER A 295 32.69 -18.75 -16.43
N ASP A 296 32.58 -18.03 -15.31
CA ASP A 296 32.40 -18.60 -13.97
C ASP A 296 30.93 -18.97 -13.67
N GLY A 297 30.03 -18.81 -14.65
CA GLY A 297 28.61 -19.10 -14.52
C GLY A 297 27.79 -17.95 -13.92
N SER A 298 28.40 -16.85 -13.49
CA SER A 298 27.72 -15.64 -13.04
C SER A 298 27.15 -14.84 -14.22
N TYR A 299 26.26 -13.89 -13.91
CA TYR A 299 25.66 -13.01 -14.91
C TYR A 299 25.98 -11.54 -14.59
N VAL A 300 26.28 -10.77 -15.61
CA VAL A 300 26.31 -9.32 -15.55
C VAL A 300 25.01 -8.80 -16.15
N VAL A 301 24.27 -8.04 -15.36
CA VAL A 301 23.03 -7.36 -15.78
C VAL A 301 23.39 -5.88 -15.96
N ASP A 302 23.35 -5.41 -17.20
CA ASP A 302 23.54 -4.00 -17.53
C ASP A 302 22.17 -3.31 -17.53
N LEU A 303 21.99 -2.34 -16.67
CA LEU A 303 20.76 -1.53 -16.55
C LEU A 303 20.84 -0.21 -17.34
N GLY A 304 21.89 -0.01 -18.15
CA GLY A 304 22.12 1.22 -18.89
C GLY A 304 22.83 2.30 -18.08
N LYS A 305 22.65 3.56 -18.45
CA LYS A 305 23.37 4.68 -17.80
C LYS A 305 23.11 4.72 -16.29
N GLY A 306 24.15 4.56 -15.50
CA GLY A 306 24.22 4.97 -14.10
C GLY A 306 24.20 3.89 -13.03
N ASN A 307 23.87 2.62 -13.31
CA ASN A 307 23.85 1.58 -12.28
C ASN A 307 24.27 0.21 -12.79
N TYR A 308 25.31 -0.36 -12.18
CA TYR A 308 25.71 -1.75 -12.38
C TYR A 308 25.50 -2.52 -11.07
N ARG A 309 24.82 -3.66 -11.13
CA ARG A 309 24.86 -4.65 -10.05
C ARG A 309 25.33 -6.00 -10.61
N LYS A 310 26.35 -6.56 -9.98
CA LYS A 310 26.75 -7.94 -10.20
C LYS A 310 25.93 -8.83 -9.28
N HIS A 311 25.15 -9.73 -9.85
CA HIS A 311 24.43 -10.77 -9.11
C HIS A 311 24.96 -12.14 -9.54
N THR A 312 25.26 -13.00 -8.58
CA THR A 312 25.42 -14.42 -8.82
C THR A 312 24.03 -15.04 -8.72
N LEU A 313 23.50 -15.53 -9.83
CA LEU A 313 22.17 -16.12 -9.88
C LEU A 313 22.29 -17.64 -9.84
N ASN A 314 21.88 -18.22 -8.73
CA ASN A 314 21.78 -19.67 -8.57
C ASN A 314 20.35 -20.11 -8.95
N GLY A 315 20.07 -20.31 -10.24
CA GLY A 315 18.77 -20.74 -10.73
C GLY A 315 18.73 -20.88 -12.25
N ARG A 316 17.79 -21.64 -12.76
CA ARG A 316 17.52 -21.73 -14.20
C ARG A 316 16.58 -20.58 -14.58
N PHE A 317 16.97 -19.81 -15.59
CA PHE A 317 16.01 -18.98 -16.31
C PHE A 317 15.39 -19.85 -17.42
N SER A 318 14.08 -19.97 -17.40
CA SER A 318 13.29 -20.47 -18.53
C SER A 318 12.76 -19.30 -19.32
#